data_4048749ca1f86378689621a2bc5cc46e
#
_entry.id   4048749ca1f86378689621a2bc5cc46e
#
_cell.length_a   1.000
_cell.length_b   1.000
_cell.length_c   1.000
_cell.angle_alpha   90.00
_cell.angle_beta   90.00
_cell.angle_gamma   90.00
#
_symmetry.space_group_name_H-M   'P 1'
#
loop_
_entity.id
_entity.type
_entity.pdbx_description
1 polymer ?
#
loop_
_entity_poly.entity_id
_entity_poly.type
_entity_poly.pdbx_seq_one_letter_code
_entity_poly.pdbx_strand_id
1 'polypeptide(L)'
;HDCLDAIRDATELYEHYYEKQLKSLAAGETWIISAGIMAFVHVLRLDTLERMQAVFQFSNLTREQFIADVHQLNQLELADLCHDTAVRMSDQCFSNYLLKYIFVDTKKISLSQMIEVCFFINKEKTIEACNTLLNLFAEKTVQEYIKEQIEAVWDRLRPEADRFIPFFRAFFPIRPTN
;
A
#
# COMPACT_ATOMS: atom_id res chain seq x y z
N HIS A 1 17.19 22.44 -13.03
CA HIS A 1 16.63 21.64 -14.14
C HIS A 1 17.06 20.18 -14.03
N ASP A 2 18.34 19.88 -13.81
CA ASP A 2 18.91 18.52 -13.87
C ASP A 2 18.34 17.51 -12.84
N CYS A 3 17.88 17.97 -11.68
CA CYS A 3 17.37 17.07 -10.63
C CYS A 3 15.93 16.57 -10.90
N LEU A 4 15.09 17.43 -11.50
CA LEU A 4 13.71 17.05 -11.88
C LEU A 4 13.69 16.11 -13.09
N ASP A 5 14.62 16.33 -14.03
CA ASP A 5 14.77 15.45 -15.19
C ASP A 5 15.29 14.07 -14.75
N ALA A 6 16.23 14.00 -13.80
CA ALA A 6 16.72 12.74 -13.24
C ALA A 6 15.65 11.95 -12.47
N ILE A 7 14.71 12.62 -11.78
CA ILE A 7 13.58 11.98 -11.09
C ILE A 7 12.56 11.44 -12.10
N ARG A 8 12.30 12.18 -13.16
CA ARG A 8 11.42 11.75 -14.26
C ARG A 8 11.99 10.53 -14.98
N ASP A 9 13.29 10.57 -15.28
CA ASP A 9 14.00 9.44 -15.90
C ASP A 9 13.98 8.20 -15.00
N ALA A 10 14.06 8.35 -13.68
CA ALA A 10 13.98 7.24 -12.73
C ALA A 10 12.57 6.61 -12.73
N THR A 11 11.51 7.42 -12.76
CA THR A 11 10.13 6.91 -12.80
C THR A 11 9.86 6.16 -14.10
N GLU A 12 10.26 6.70 -15.24
CA GLU A 12 10.14 6.05 -16.55
C GLU A 12 10.97 4.75 -16.61
N LEU A 13 12.15 4.73 -16.00
CA LEU A 13 12.99 3.54 -15.91
C LEU A 13 12.32 2.44 -15.08
N TYR A 14 11.72 2.79 -13.95
CA TYR A 14 10.98 1.84 -13.11
C TYR A 14 9.74 1.30 -13.82
N GLU A 15 8.98 2.14 -14.52
CA GLU A 15 7.82 1.73 -15.30
C GLU A 15 8.22 0.71 -16.37
N HIS A 16 9.28 0.98 -17.12
CA HIS A 16 9.78 0.06 -18.14
C HIS A 16 10.33 -1.24 -17.54
N TYR A 17 11.05 -1.15 -16.42
CA TYR A 17 11.63 -2.32 -15.76
C TYR A 17 10.55 -3.24 -15.19
N TYR A 18 9.48 -2.70 -14.61
CA TYR A 18 8.41 -3.49 -14.00
C TYR A 18 7.21 -3.76 -14.92
N GLU A 19 7.27 -3.34 -16.18
CA GLU A 19 6.20 -3.57 -17.17
C GLU A 19 5.81 -5.05 -17.27
N LYS A 20 6.80 -5.95 -17.27
CA LYS A 20 6.57 -7.39 -17.34
C LYS A 20 5.83 -7.91 -16.09
N GLN A 21 6.25 -7.49 -14.92
CA GLN A 21 5.61 -7.86 -13.64
C GLN A 21 4.18 -7.31 -13.56
N LEU A 22 3.96 -6.06 -13.98
CA LEU A 22 2.62 -5.47 -14.05
C LEU A 22 1.71 -6.22 -15.04
N LYS A 23 2.23 -6.62 -16.20
CA LYS A 23 1.49 -7.46 -17.15
C LYS A 23 1.13 -8.82 -16.57
N SER A 24 2.03 -9.43 -15.80
CA SER A 24 1.76 -10.67 -15.08
C SER A 24 0.65 -10.49 -14.04
N LEU A 25 0.67 -9.39 -13.27
CA LEU A 25 -0.39 -9.07 -12.30
C LEU A 25 -1.73 -8.79 -12.98
N ALA A 26 -1.73 -8.18 -14.17
CA ALA A 26 -2.94 -7.88 -14.93
C ALA A 26 -3.60 -9.12 -15.55
N ALA A 27 -2.91 -10.25 -15.59
CA ALA A 27 -3.46 -11.51 -16.12
C ALA A 27 -4.52 -12.14 -15.18
N GLY A 28 -4.47 -11.84 -13.88
CA GLY A 28 -5.48 -12.25 -12.92
C GLY A 28 -6.40 -11.09 -12.53
N GLU A 29 -7.68 -11.38 -12.37
CA GLU A 29 -8.70 -10.36 -12.08
C GLU A 29 -8.40 -9.59 -10.78
N THR A 30 -7.95 -10.29 -9.74
CA THR A 30 -7.73 -9.76 -8.38
C THR A 30 -6.25 -9.68 -7.98
N TRP A 31 -5.32 -10.21 -8.78
CA TRP A 31 -3.90 -10.34 -8.41
C TRP A 31 -3.24 -9.02 -8.08
N ILE A 32 -3.56 -7.96 -8.84
CA ILE A 32 -2.99 -6.64 -8.59
C ILE A 32 -3.49 -6.03 -7.27
N ILE A 33 -4.74 -6.30 -6.89
CA ILE A 33 -5.32 -5.87 -5.62
C ILE A 33 -4.64 -6.61 -4.47
N SER A 34 -4.50 -7.93 -4.58
CA SER A 34 -3.82 -8.76 -3.58
C SER A 34 -2.36 -8.36 -3.42
N ALA A 35 -1.64 -8.08 -4.52
CA ALA A 35 -0.27 -7.57 -4.49
C ALA A 35 -0.18 -6.19 -3.82
N GLY A 36 -1.14 -5.30 -4.06
CA GLY A 36 -1.22 -3.98 -3.41
C GLY A 36 -1.42 -4.08 -1.91
N ILE A 37 -2.28 -4.97 -1.45
CA ILE A 37 -2.47 -5.23 -0.02
C ILE A 37 -1.17 -5.74 0.61
N MET A 38 -0.50 -6.72 -0.01
CA MET A 38 0.80 -7.23 0.48
C MET A 38 1.88 -6.15 0.49
N ALA A 39 1.95 -5.31 -0.53
CA ALA A 39 2.90 -4.21 -0.60
C ALA A 39 2.70 -3.21 0.56
N PHE A 40 1.46 -2.94 0.95
CA PHE A 40 1.15 -2.01 2.03
C PHE A 40 1.47 -2.58 3.41
N VAL A 41 1.13 -3.84 3.67
CA VAL A 41 1.31 -4.46 4.99
C VAL A 41 2.67 -5.12 5.18
N HIS A 42 3.50 -5.22 4.12
CA HIS A 42 4.82 -5.83 4.03
C HIS A 42 4.83 -7.35 4.27
N VAL A 43 4.39 -7.80 5.43
CA VAL A 43 4.24 -9.22 5.77
C VAL A 43 2.85 -9.45 6.31
N LEU A 44 2.11 -10.36 5.71
CA LEU A 44 0.76 -10.71 6.12
C LEU A 44 0.72 -12.18 6.58
N ARG A 45 0.18 -12.40 7.77
CA ARG A 45 -0.04 -13.73 8.31
C ARG A 45 -1.36 -14.30 7.81
N LEU A 46 -1.31 -15.48 7.22
CA LEU A 46 -2.49 -16.15 6.66
C LEU A 46 -3.42 -16.75 7.74
N ASP A 47 -2.87 -17.03 8.93
CA ASP A 47 -3.61 -17.52 10.08
C ASP A 47 -4.42 -16.44 10.82
N THR A 48 -4.20 -15.16 10.51
CA THR A 48 -4.88 -14.01 11.15
C THR A 48 -5.58 -13.10 10.13
N LEU A 49 -5.99 -13.65 8.97
CA LEU A 49 -6.63 -12.88 7.90
C LEU A 49 -8.00 -12.28 8.28
N GLU A 50 -8.63 -12.76 9.35
CA GLU A 50 -9.88 -12.17 9.88
C GLU A 50 -9.70 -10.69 10.26
N ARG A 51 -8.49 -10.27 10.64
CA ARG A 51 -8.18 -8.86 10.92
C ARG A 51 -8.24 -7.97 9.68
N MET A 52 -8.09 -8.57 8.50
CA MET A 52 -8.10 -7.88 7.22
C MET A 52 -9.50 -7.84 6.57
N GLN A 53 -10.54 -8.30 7.26
CA GLN A 53 -11.90 -8.38 6.72
C GLN A 53 -12.38 -7.05 6.13
N ALA A 54 -12.15 -5.94 6.81
CA ALA A 54 -12.54 -4.61 6.32
C ALA A 54 -11.75 -4.22 5.05
N VAL A 55 -10.44 -4.58 4.98
CA VAL A 55 -9.61 -4.35 3.78
C VAL A 55 -10.17 -5.13 2.60
N PHE A 56 -10.50 -6.40 2.79
CA PHE A 56 -11.09 -7.22 1.74
C PHE A 56 -12.43 -6.65 1.26
N GLN A 57 -13.29 -6.19 2.18
CA GLN A 57 -14.58 -5.60 1.84
C GLN A 57 -14.47 -4.38 0.92
N PHE A 58 -13.67 -3.37 1.30
CA PHE A 58 -13.56 -2.16 0.47
C PHE A 58 -12.72 -2.37 -0.80
N SER A 59 -11.92 -3.44 -0.86
CA SER A 59 -11.16 -3.82 -2.04
C SER A 59 -11.92 -4.76 -2.98
N ASN A 60 -13.17 -5.09 -2.68
CA ASN A 60 -13.99 -6.06 -3.41
C ASN A 60 -13.30 -7.42 -3.58
N LEU A 61 -12.64 -7.89 -2.53
CA LEU A 61 -11.89 -9.13 -2.50
C LEU A 61 -12.47 -10.04 -1.42
N THR A 62 -12.53 -11.34 -1.66
CA THR A 62 -12.82 -12.30 -0.59
C THR A 62 -11.53 -12.87 -0.02
N ARG A 63 -11.61 -13.41 1.19
CA ARG A 63 -10.49 -14.10 1.83
C ARG A 63 -9.99 -15.27 0.97
N GLU A 64 -10.91 -16.04 0.41
CA GLU A 64 -10.63 -17.20 -0.42
C GLU A 64 -9.93 -16.79 -1.72
N GLN A 65 -10.37 -15.70 -2.37
CA GLN A 65 -9.71 -15.12 -3.53
C GLN A 65 -8.29 -14.67 -3.19
N PHE A 66 -8.11 -13.96 -2.07
CA PHE A 66 -6.80 -13.52 -1.63
C PHE A 66 -5.83 -14.69 -1.42
N ILE A 67 -6.27 -15.77 -0.77
CA ILE A 67 -5.46 -16.97 -0.56
C ILE A 67 -5.10 -17.62 -1.92
N ALA A 68 -6.06 -17.74 -2.82
CA ALA A 68 -5.81 -18.27 -4.16
C ALA A 68 -4.81 -17.41 -4.94
N ASP A 69 -4.95 -16.07 -4.87
CA ASP A 69 -4.03 -15.11 -5.49
C ASP A 69 -2.60 -15.26 -4.94
N VAL A 70 -2.45 -15.38 -3.61
CA VAL A 70 -1.15 -15.59 -2.96
C VAL A 70 -0.43 -16.80 -3.53
N HIS A 71 -1.12 -17.93 -3.70
CA HIS A 71 -0.52 -19.13 -4.28
C HIS A 71 -0.11 -18.92 -5.76
N GLN A 72 -0.93 -18.22 -6.54
CA GLN A 72 -0.57 -17.91 -7.93
C GLN A 72 0.60 -16.94 -8.02
N LEU A 73 0.62 -15.90 -7.20
CA LEU A 73 1.73 -14.93 -7.16
C LEU A 73 3.04 -15.59 -6.68
N ASN A 74 2.95 -16.56 -5.78
CA ASN A 74 4.12 -17.35 -5.37
C ASN A 74 4.64 -18.22 -6.52
N GLN A 75 3.77 -18.87 -7.31
CA GLN A 75 4.16 -19.62 -8.50
C GLN A 75 4.82 -18.76 -9.58
N LEU A 76 4.44 -17.48 -9.65
CA LEU A 76 5.04 -16.49 -10.57
C LEU A 76 6.29 -15.82 -9.98
N GLU A 77 6.75 -16.25 -8.81
CA GLU A 77 7.92 -15.67 -8.10
C GLU A 77 7.74 -14.18 -7.74
N LEU A 78 6.48 -13.69 -7.70
CA LEU A 78 6.15 -12.32 -7.32
C LEU A 78 5.89 -12.17 -5.81
N ALA A 79 5.60 -13.27 -5.13
CA ALA A 79 5.41 -13.31 -3.70
C ALA A 79 6.15 -14.50 -3.07
N ASP A 80 6.67 -14.30 -1.86
CA ASP A 80 7.27 -15.35 -1.04
C ASP A 80 6.24 -15.86 -0.04
N LEU A 81 5.94 -17.15 -0.09
CA LEU A 81 5.08 -17.84 0.86
C LEU A 81 5.95 -18.62 1.85
N CYS A 82 5.98 -18.19 3.11
CA CYS A 82 6.80 -18.79 4.16
C CYS A 82 5.99 -19.82 4.96
N HIS A 83 6.29 -21.11 4.79
CA HIS A 83 5.67 -22.22 5.52
C HIS A 83 4.14 -22.20 5.54
N ASP A 84 3.51 -21.74 4.45
CA ASP A 84 2.05 -21.56 4.32
C ASP A 84 1.40 -20.70 5.43
N THR A 85 2.19 -19.94 6.19
CA THR A 85 1.71 -19.14 7.32
C THR A 85 1.84 -17.64 7.13
N ALA A 86 2.79 -17.20 6.31
CA ALA A 86 3.03 -15.78 6.05
C ALA A 86 3.39 -15.55 4.59
N VAL A 87 2.96 -14.39 4.07
CA VAL A 87 3.24 -13.97 2.71
C VAL A 87 3.76 -12.54 2.66
N ARG A 88 4.64 -12.28 1.70
CA ARG A 88 5.15 -10.94 1.37
C ARG A 88 5.44 -10.86 -0.14
N MET A 89 5.63 -9.64 -0.65
CA MET A 89 6.20 -9.47 -1.99
C MET A 89 7.66 -9.94 -2.00
N SER A 90 8.09 -10.65 -3.05
CA SER A 90 9.45 -11.20 -3.16
C SER A 90 10.51 -10.12 -3.43
N ASP A 91 10.16 -9.05 -4.14
CA ASP A 91 11.02 -7.91 -4.45
C ASP A 91 10.53 -6.64 -3.73
N GLN A 92 11.37 -6.08 -2.84
CA GLN A 92 11.04 -4.88 -2.07
C GLN A 92 10.94 -3.64 -2.95
N CYS A 93 11.77 -3.52 -3.99
CA CYS A 93 11.73 -2.37 -4.89
C CYS A 93 10.44 -2.39 -5.72
N PHE A 94 10.04 -3.55 -6.20
CA PHE A 94 8.76 -3.74 -6.88
C PHE A 94 7.58 -3.48 -5.93
N SER A 95 7.65 -3.96 -4.69
CA SER A 95 6.66 -3.67 -3.65
C SER A 95 6.47 -2.16 -3.43
N ASN A 96 7.55 -1.40 -3.33
CA ASN A 96 7.52 0.06 -3.18
C ASN A 96 6.92 0.74 -4.41
N TYR A 97 7.26 0.27 -5.61
CA TYR A 97 6.65 0.76 -6.85
C TYR A 97 5.14 0.49 -6.89
N LEU A 98 4.69 -0.71 -6.47
CA LEU A 98 3.28 -1.06 -6.39
C LEU A 98 2.50 -0.17 -5.42
N LEU A 99 3.10 0.26 -4.30
CA LEU A 99 2.48 1.24 -3.39
C LEU A 99 2.08 2.51 -4.14
N LYS A 100 3.01 3.10 -4.90
CA LYS A 100 2.70 4.30 -5.70
C LYS A 100 1.67 3.99 -6.77
N TYR A 101 1.91 2.96 -7.57
CA TYR A 101 1.06 2.60 -8.71
C TYR A 101 -0.40 2.34 -8.31
N ILE A 102 -0.62 1.57 -7.24
CA ILE A 102 -1.96 1.13 -6.82
C ILE A 102 -2.70 2.19 -6.03
N PHE A 103 -2.02 2.87 -5.09
CA PHE A 103 -2.67 3.79 -4.16
C PHE A 103 -2.66 5.25 -4.61
N VAL A 104 -1.71 5.65 -5.47
CA VAL A 104 -1.54 7.03 -5.91
C VAL A 104 -1.92 7.20 -7.38
N ASP A 105 -1.27 6.47 -8.27
CA ASP A 105 -1.40 6.69 -9.71
C ASP A 105 -2.74 6.17 -10.25
N THR A 106 -3.07 4.91 -9.96
CA THR A 106 -4.29 4.25 -10.46
C THR A 106 -5.45 4.25 -9.47
N LYS A 107 -5.17 4.50 -8.18
CA LYS A 107 -6.16 4.55 -7.09
C LYS A 107 -7.09 3.34 -7.06
N LYS A 108 -6.54 2.16 -7.38
CA LYS A 108 -7.29 0.89 -7.39
C LYS A 108 -7.78 0.48 -6.01
N ILE A 109 -7.06 0.89 -4.96
CA ILE A 109 -7.44 0.73 -3.56
C ILE A 109 -7.42 2.12 -2.92
N SER A 110 -8.42 2.43 -2.10
CA SER A 110 -8.49 3.71 -1.38
C SER A 110 -7.38 3.79 -0.32
N LEU A 111 -6.46 4.74 -0.49
CA LEU A 111 -5.35 4.93 0.44
C LEU A 111 -5.85 5.33 1.83
N SER A 112 -6.82 6.23 1.94
CA SER A 112 -7.35 6.67 3.24
C SER A 112 -8.04 5.55 4.01
N GLN A 113 -8.79 4.66 3.34
CA GLN A 113 -9.40 3.50 3.98
C GLN A 113 -8.34 2.49 4.42
N MET A 114 -7.32 2.27 3.58
CA MET A 114 -6.21 1.39 3.90
C MET A 114 -5.42 1.89 5.12
N ILE A 115 -5.08 3.18 5.16
CA ILE A 115 -4.42 3.81 6.31
C ILE A 115 -5.28 3.65 7.57
N GLU A 116 -6.57 3.97 7.50
CA GLU A 116 -7.48 3.93 8.66
C GLU A 116 -7.57 2.53 9.26
N VAL A 117 -7.82 1.52 8.43
CA VAL A 117 -7.99 0.14 8.90
C VAL A 117 -6.66 -0.44 9.37
N CYS A 118 -5.61 -0.33 8.56
CA CYS A 118 -4.31 -0.94 8.86
C CYS A 118 -3.61 -0.28 10.05
N PHE A 119 -3.85 1.00 10.32
CA PHE A 119 -3.28 1.68 11.50
C PHE A 119 -3.67 0.99 12.81
N PHE A 120 -4.90 0.51 12.93
CA PHE A 120 -5.35 -0.19 14.13
C PHE A 120 -5.01 -1.68 14.14
N ILE A 121 -4.54 -2.23 13.02
CA ILE A 121 -4.03 -3.60 12.93
C ILE A 121 -2.52 -3.63 13.21
N ASN A 122 -1.76 -2.77 12.54
CA ASN A 122 -0.32 -2.63 12.68
C ASN A 122 0.11 -1.19 12.39
N LYS A 123 0.16 -0.38 13.44
CA LYS A 123 0.51 1.04 13.41
C LYS A 123 1.86 1.29 12.72
N GLU A 124 2.88 0.52 13.10
CA GLU A 124 4.26 0.74 12.63
C GLU A 124 4.37 0.53 11.13
N LYS A 125 3.78 -0.55 10.60
CA LYS A 125 3.79 -0.84 9.17
C LYS A 125 2.97 0.15 8.36
N THR A 126 1.89 0.66 8.92
CA THR A 126 1.09 1.71 8.27
C THR A 126 1.88 3.02 8.15
N ILE A 127 2.58 3.41 9.21
CA ILE A 127 3.46 4.60 9.18
C ILE A 127 4.61 4.38 8.20
N GLU A 128 5.22 3.18 8.18
CA GLU A 128 6.30 2.83 7.25
C GLU A 128 5.84 2.94 5.79
N ALA A 129 4.66 2.42 5.45
CA ALA A 129 4.10 2.53 4.11
C ALA A 129 3.86 3.99 3.68
N CYS A 130 3.29 4.82 4.57
CA CYS A 130 3.11 6.25 4.32
C CYS A 130 4.45 6.98 4.15
N ASN A 131 5.44 6.68 4.99
CA ASN A 131 6.77 7.27 4.88
C ASN A 131 7.49 6.84 3.59
N THR A 132 7.32 5.59 3.16
CA THR A 132 7.85 5.11 1.88
C THR A 132 7.29 5.94 0.72
N LEU A 133 5.96 6.15 0.68
CA LEU A 133 5.33 6.99 -0.33
C LEU A 133 5.82 8.45 -0.29
N LEU A 134 5.97 9.04 0.90
CA LEU A 134 6.38 10.44 1.07
C LEU A 134 7.86 10.69 0.71
N ASN A 135 8.74 9.73 0.98
CA ASN A 135 10.18 9.92 0.87
C ASN A 135 10.76 9.36 -0.42
N LEU A 136 10.24 8.22 -0.91
CA LEU A 136 10.76 7.59 -2.12
C LEU A 136 10.27 8.30 -3.39
N PHE A 137 9.04 8.83 -3.34
CA PHE A 137 8.40 9.54 -4.45
C PHE A 137 8.24 11.02 -4.07
N ALA A 138 9.35 11.75 -4.10
CA ALA A 138 9.44 13.14 -3.64
C ALA A 138 8.69 14.17 -4.52
N GLU A 139 7.84 13.73 -5.42
CA GLU A 139 6.99 14.60 -6.22
C GLU A 139 6.00 15.34 -5.31
N LYS A 140 5.91 16.65 -5.48
CA LYS A 140 5.04 17.51 -4.66
C LYS A 140 3.58 17.06 -4.73
N THR A 141 3.09 16.67 -5.90
CA THR A 141 1.73 16.17 -6.13
C THR A 141 1.43 14.88 -5.36
N VAL A 142 2.41 13.97 -5.27
CA VAL A 142 2.30 12.73 -4.48
C VAL A 142 2.24 13.06 -3.00
N GLN A 143 3.12 13.94 -2.53
CA GLN A 143 3.15 14.34 -1.12
C GLN A 143 1.85 15.05 -0.70
N GLU A 144 1.33 15.95 -1.53
CA GLU A 144 0.06 16.62 -1.28
C GLU A 144 -1.10 15.61 -1.22
N TYR A 145 -1.17 14.70 -2.18
CA TYR A 145 -2.20 13.65 -2.17
C TYR A 145 -2.16 12.79 -0.90
N ILE A 146 -0.98 12.35 -0.46
CA ILE A 146 -0.86 11.53 0.75
C ILE A 146 -1.30 12.31 1.99
N LYS A 147 -0.94 13.58 2.10
CA LYS A 147 -1.39 14.45 3.19
C LYS A 147 -2.91 14.60 3.21
N GLU A 148 -3.52 14.82 2.06
CA GLU A 148 -4.99 14.87 1.93
C GLU A 148 -5.65 13.56 2.39
N GLN A 149 -5.06 12.40 2.06
CA GLN A 149 -5.59 11.10 2.50
C GLN A 149 -5.49 10.93 4.03
N ILE A 150 -4.40 11.38 4.65
CA ILE A 150 -4.23 11.36 6.11
C ILE A 150 -5.22 12.32 6.79
N GLU A 151 -5.41 13.52 6.23
CA GLU A 151 -6.39 14.50 6.74
C GLU A 151 -7.83 13.95 6.63
N ALA A 152 -8.16 13.26 5.55
CA ALA A 152 -9.45 12.61 5.40
C ALA A 152 -9.71 11.54 6.49
N VAL A 153 -8.67 10.83 6.93
CA VAL A 153 -8.78 9.90 8.08
C VAL A 153 -8.96 10.67 9.39
N TRP A 154 -8.23 11.76 9.61
CA TRP A 154 -8.42 12.61 10.79
C TRP A 154 -9.86 13.10 10.92
N ASP A 155 -10.44 13.58 9.84
CA ASP A 155 -11.80 14.10 9.83
C ASP A 155 -12.84 13.00 10.16
N ARG A 156 -12.64 11.79 9.64
CA ARG A 156 -13.51 10.65 9.97
C ARG A 156 -13.38 10.19 11.42
N LEU A 157 -12.16 10.18 11.96
CA LEU A 157 -11.89 9.72 13.33
C LEU A 157 -12.17 10.77 14.40
N ARG A 158 -12.30 12.05 14.03
CA ARG A 158 -12.50 13.17 14.97
C ARG A 158 -13.63 12.96 15.99
N PRO A 159 -14.79 12.35 15.64
CA PRO A 159 -15.84 12.07 16.62
C PRO A 159 -15.48 10.97 17.63
N GLU A 160 -14.48 10.15 17.36
CA GLU A 160 -14.07 8.98 18.14
C GLU A 160 -12.73 9.26 18.85
N ALA A 161 -12.76 9.93 20.01
CA ALA A 161 -11.55 10.40 20.69
C ALA A 161 -10.51 9.30 20.95
N ASP A 162 -10.94 8.08 21.31
CA ASP A 162 -10.06 6.96 21.60
C ASP A 162 -9.29 6.46 20.37
N ARG A 163 -9.86 6.62 19.19
CA ARG A 163 -9.21 6.29 17.90
C ARG A 163 -8.47 7.50 17.32
N PHE A 164 -9.04 8.70 17.45
CA PHE A 164 -8.47 9.93 16.93
C PHE A 164 -7.13 10.28 17.56
N ILE A 165 -7.02 10.26 18.90
CA ILE A 165 -5.82 10.70 19.60
C ILE A 165 -4.58 9.89 19.22
N PRO A 166 -4.59 8.54 19.23
CA PRO A 166 -3.44 7.75 18.80
C PRO A 166 -3.06 7.99 17.32
N PHE A 167 -4.04 8.13 16.45
CA PHE A 167 -3.82 8.38 15.03
C PHE A 167 -3.23 9.78 14.82
N PHE A 168 -3.81 10.80 15.40
CA PHE A 168 -3.32 12.18 15.31
C PHE A 168 -1.87 12.30 15.78
N ARG A 169 -1.53 11.72 16.95
CA ARG A 169 -0.16 11.74 17.47
C ARG A 169 0.85 11.09 16.53
N ALA A 170 0.45 10.03 15.83
CA ALA A 170 1.33 9.32 14.92
C ALA A 170 1.63 10.11 13.64
N PHE A 171 0.66 10.85 13.11
CA PHE A 171 0.76 11.55 11.84
C PHE A 171 0.87 13.08 11.96
N PHE A 172 0.84 13.62 13.16
CA PHE A 172 0.97 15.08 13.38
C PHE A 172 2.22 15.71 12.75
N PRO A 173 3.40 15.06 12.77
CA PRO A 173 4.61 15.61 12.14
C PRO A 173 4.53 15.75 10.61
N ILE A 174 3.56 15.08 9.98
CA ILE A 174 3.38 15.08 8.51
C ILE A 174 2.52 16.26 8.05
N ARG A 175 1.90 16.98 8.99
CA ARG A 175 1.06 18.13 8.67
C ARG A 175 1.87 19.25 8.02
N PRO A 176 1.41 19.84 6.90
CA PRO A 176 2.05 21.04 6.37
C PRO A 176 1.94 22.15 7.41
N THR A 177 3.06 22.74 7.76
CA THR A 177 3.08 24.06 8.41
C THR A 177 2.53 25.06 7.41
N ASN A 178 1.36 25.61 7.71
CA ASN A 178 0.82 26.79 7.01
C ASN A 178 1.78 27.97 7.18
#